data_0b65f65081a1332bc00f816c1c5b9301
#
_entry.id   0b65f65081a1332bc00f816c1c5b9301
#
_cell.length_a   1.000
_cell.length_b   1.000
_cell.length_c   1.000
_cell.angle_alpha   90.00
_cell.angle_beta   90.00
_cell.angle_gamma   90.00
#
_symmetry.space_group_name_H-M   'P 1'
#
loop_
_entity.id
_entity.type
_entity.pdbx_description
1 polymer ?
#
loop_
_entity_poly.entity_id
_entity_poly.type
_entity_poly.pdbx_seq_one_letter_code
_entity_poly.pdbx_strand_id
1 'polypeptide(L)'
;MAGAMVTRASVSRLAPVDMGIAAESEAERVIARTILLATGVTNRGVAMPPDLHDAALASGRLRYCPVCDGFEVTDKAVGVVGSGSKGVKEALFLRSYTDRVTLIANEAVHDLSADERGQLADFGIEVLDGPAVDFRSEPDGLSLSTAAGRRTFASIYPALGSDARSGLARALGAEVTDDGCIKVDAHQRTTAPRLYAAGDVVIGLDQISHAMGQAGVAATTIRNDLALEAPLRR
;
A
#
# COMPACT_ATOMS: atom_id res chain seq x y z
N MET A 1 4.90 -13.21 32.97
CA MET A 1 4.70 -12.91 31.55
C MET A 1 6.03 -12.38 31.01
N ALA A 2 6.61 -13.03 30.02
CA ALA A 2 7.71 -12.38 29.28
C ALA A 2 7.08 -11.21 28.52
N GLY A 3 7.46 -9.98 28.87
CA GLY A 3 6.94 -8.79 28.22
C GLY A 3 7.46 -8.68 26.78
N ALA A 4 6.67 -8.16 25.87
CA ALA A 4 7.17 -7.75 24.55
C ALA A 4 8.09 -6.54 24.75
N MET A 5 9.28 -6.61 24.15
CA MET A 5 10.20 -5.49 24.10
C MET A 5 9.99 -4.74 22.79
N VAL A 6 9.81 -3.42 22.85
CA VAL A 6 9.63 -2.57 21.67
C VAL A 6 10.88 -1.70 21.53
N THR A 7 11.56 -1.84 20.38
CA THR A 7 12.73 -1.04 20.03
C THR A 7 12.42 -0.19 18.80
N ARG A 8 12.80 1.09 18.83
CA ARG A 8 12.76 1.98 17.66
C ARG A 8 14.09 1.88 16.93
N ALA A 9 14.16 1.00 15.94
CA ALA A 9 15.33 0.83 15.09
C ALA A 9 14.89 0.45 13.68
N SER A 10 15.68 0.83 12.68
CA SER A 10 15.50 0.37 11.31
C SER A 10 16.37 -0.85 11.08
N VAL A 11 15.75 -2.00 10.82
CA VAL A 11 16.48 -3.21 10.42
C VAL A 11 16.90 -3.06 8.96
N SER A 12 18.21 -3.07 8.73
CA SER A 12 18.80 -2.91 7.40
C SER A 12 19.19 -4.23 6.74
N ARG A 13 19.36 -5.30 7.54
CA ARG A 13 19.80 -6.60 7.05
C ARG A 13 19.22 -7.75 7.86
N LEU A 14 18.90 -8.84 7.17
CA LEU A 14 18.64 -10.15 7.74
C LEU A 14 19.67 -11.14 7.20
N ALA A 15 20.16 -12.02 8.07
CA ALA A 15 21.11 -13.07 7.68
C ALA A 15 20.79 -14.40 8.41
N PRO A 16 20.81 -15.56 7.72
CA PRO A 16 20.63 -16.85 8.39
C PRO A 16 21.82 -17.11 9.33
N VAL A 17 21.50 -17.73 10.48
CA VAL A 17 22.48 -18.26 11.44
C VAL A 17 22.05 -19.64 11.89
N ASP A 18 22.93 -20.40 12.58
CA ASP A 18 22.73 -21.82 12.89
C ASP A 18 21.32 -22.19 13.40
N MET A 19 20.75 -21.41 14.27
CA MET A 19 19.45 -21.75 14.89
C MET A 19 18.40 -20.66 14.73
N GLY A 20 18.54 -19.79 13.68
CA GLY A 20 17.61 -18.70 13.50
C GLY A 20 18.00 -17.72 12.41
N ILE A 21 17.62 -16.47 12.61
CA ILE A 21 17.93 -15.35 11.73
C ILE A 21 18.48 -14.20 12.59
N ALA A 22 19.59 -13.63 12.16
CA ALA A 22 20.11 -12.37 12.72
C ALA A 22 19.44 -11.19 12.03
N ALA A 23 18.90 -10.26 12.80
CA ALA A 23 18.43 -8.95 12.36
C ALA A 23 19.43 -7.89 12.78
N GLU A 24 19.87 -7.06 11.84
CA GLU A 24 20.90 -6.06 12.04
C GLU A 24 20.35 -4.66 11.78
N SER A 25 20.61 -3.76 12.71
CA SER A 25 20.41 -2.32 12.61
C SER A 25 21.74 -1.59 12.82
N GLU A 26 21.74 -0.27 12.68
CA GLU A 26 22.95 0.52 13.00
C GLU A 26 23.37 0.39 14.47
N ALA A 27 22.43 0.20 15.39
CA ALA A 27 22.68 0.20 16.83
C ALA A 27 22.93 -1.19 17.42
N GLU A 28 22.31 -2.23 16.85
CA GLU A 28 22.31 -3.57 17.47
C GLU A 28 22.14 -4.70 16.45
N ARG A 29 22.55 -5.89 16.88
CA ARG A 29 22.28 -7.15 16.19
C ARG A 29 21.52 -8.08 17.13
N VAL A 30 20.35 -8.51 16.72
CA VAL A 30 19.50 -9.44 17.47
C VAL A 30 19.42 -10.76 16.72
N ILE A 31 19.56 -11.87 17.44
CA ILE A 31 19.34 -13.22 16.90
C ILE A 31 17.98 -13.73 17.37
N ALA A 32 17.13 -14.10 16.44
CA ALA A 32 15.82 -14.66 16.73
C ALA A 32 15.67 -16.03 16.08
N ARG A 33 14.93 -16.93 16.72
CA ARG A 33 14.62 -18.27 16.16
C ARG A 33 13.75 -18.16 14.90
N THR A 34 12.88 -17.15 14.86
CA THR A 34 11.99 -16.85 13.74
C THR A 34 11.81 -15.34 13.63
N ILE A 35 11.48 -14.86 12.43
CA ILE A 35 11.12 -13.47 12.17
C ILE A 35 9.76 -13.42 11.47
N LEU A 36 8.91 -12.49 11.89
CA LEU A 36 7.70 -12.09 11.19
C LEU A 36 7.90 -10.70 10.59
N LEU A 37 7.84 -10.61 9.26
CA LEU A 37 7.85 -9.33 8.54
C LEU A 37 6.42 -8.77 8.45
N ALA A 38 6.24 -7.58 8.97
CA ALA A 38 5.01 -6.79 8.86
C ALA A 38 5.37 -5.36 8.38
N THR A 39 6.20 -5.28 7.35
CA THR A 39 6.82 -4.05 6.86
C THR A 39 5.91 -3.21 5.97
N GLY A 40 4.79 -3.76 5.55
CA GLY A 40 3.77 -3.07 4.76
C GLY A 40 4.23 -2.62 3.38
N VAL A 41 3.60 -1.58 2.89
CA VAL A 41 3.86 -0.97 1.57
C VAL A 41 4.21 0.51 1.70
N THR A 42 4.67 1.09 0.61
CA THR A 42 4.76 2.54 0.42
C THR A 42 3.87 2.91 -0.76
N ASN A 43 2.87 3.76 -0.54
CA ASN A 43 2.03 4.25 -1.63
C ASN A 43 2.84 5.12 -2.57
N ARG A 44 2.66 4.94 -3.87
CA ARG A 44 3.19 5.85 -4.88
C ARG A 44 2.32 7.09 -4.93
N GLY A 45 2.90 8.21 -4.54
CA GLY A 45 2.20 9.50 -4.52
C GLY A 45 2.36 10.30 -5.80
N VAL A 46 1.59 11.35 -5.94
CA VAL A 46 1.76 12.39 -6.96
C VAL A 46 2.92 13.31 -6.58
N ALA A 47 3.55 13.94 -7.56
CA ALA A 47 4.67 14.85 -7.34
C ALA A 47 4.18 16.18 -6.73
N MET A 48 4.30 16.30 -5.39
CA MET A 48 3.99 17.52 -4.65
C MET A 48 4.97 17.73 -3.49
N PRO A 49 5.11 18.97 -2.95
CA PRO A 49 5.93 19.22 -1.76
C PRO A 49 5.48 18.36 -0.56
N PRO A 50 6.41 17.83 0.25
CA PRO A 50 6.09 16.98 1.40
C PRO A 50 5.11 17.63 2.38
N ASP A 51 5.28 18.90 2.71
CA ASP A 51 4.41 19.61 3.64
C ASP A 51 2.97 19.72 3.10
N LEU A 52 2.81 19.93 1.79
CA LEU A 52 1.50 19.94 1.14
C LEU A 52 0.87 18.55 1.14
N HIS A 53 1.66 17.50 0.86
CA HIS A 53 1.23 16.11 0.92
C HIS A 53 0.68 15.76 2.29
N ASP A 54 1.44 16.03 3.35
CA ASP A 54 1.05 15.69 4.72
C ASP A 54 -0.18 16.48 5.19
N ALA A 55 -0.26 17.77 4.85
CA ALA A 55 -1.44 18.59 5.14
C ALA A 55 -2.68 18.11 4.36
N ALA A 56 -2.52 17.70 3.10
CA ALA A 56 -3.61 17.19 2.27
C ALA A 56 -4.12 15.83 2.78
N LEU A 57 -3.23 14.93 3.22
CA LEU A 57 -3.59 13.69 3.89
C LEU A 57 -4.34 13.97 5.20
N ALA A 58 -3.79 14.79 6.07
CA ALA A 58 -4.39 15.10 7.37
C ALA A 58 -5.79 15.70 7.25
N SER A 59 -6.05 16.45 6.17
CA SER A 59 -7.35 17.08 5.89
C SER A 59 -8.30 16.22 5.04
N GLY A 60 -7.89 15.01 4.62
CA GLY A 60 -8.67 14.14 3.74
C GLY A 60 -8.84 14.66 2.31
N ARG A 61 -8.00 15.61 1.88
CA ARG A 61 -7.98 16.13 0.50
C ARG A 61 -7.12 15.28 -0.43
N LEU A 62 -6.18 14.53 0.11
CA LEU A 62 -5.44 13.47 -0.56
C LEU A 62 -5.77 12.15 0.15
N ARG A 63 -6.12 11.11 -0.60
CA ARG A 63 -6.58 9.83 -0.07
C ARG A 63 -6.01 8.68 -0.91
N TYR A 64 -5.69 7.55 -0.28
CA TYR A 64 -5.10 6.40 -0.97
C TYR A 64 -5.99 5.16 -1.00
N CYS A 65 -7.14 5.17 -0.33
CA CYS A 65 -7.96 3.98 -0.18
C CYS A 65 -9.45 4.30 -0.33
N PRO A 66 -10.02 4.25 -1.54
CA PRO A 66 -11.45 4.52 -1.73
C PRO A 66 -12.36 3.54 -1.00
N VAL A 67 -11.89 2.30 -0.73
CA VAL A 67 -12.63 1.33 0.09
C VAL A 67 -12.74 1.80 1.54
N CYS A 68 -11.72 2.52 2.03
CA CYS A 68 -11.67 2.97 3.43
C CYS A 68 -12.54 4.20 3.68
N ASP A 69 -12.57 5.12 2.72
CA ASP A 69 -13.07 6.48 2.95
C ASP A 69 -13.89 7.08 1.78
N GLY A 70 -14.21 6.27 0.75
CA GLY A 70 -15.01 6.72 -0.40
C GLY A 70 -16.38 7.28 -0.01
N PHE A 71 -16.97 6.80 1.09
CA PHE A 71 -18.24 7.32 1.60
C PHE A 71 -18.14 8.81 2.01
N GLU A 72 -16.98 9.28 2.47
CA GLU A 72 -16.78 10.67 2.89
C GLU A 72 -16.77 11.67 1.72
N VAL A 73 -16.62 11.18 0.49
CA VAL A 73 -16.64 12.01 -0.73
C VAL A 73 -17.94 11.86 -1.53
N THR A 74 -19.00 11.33 -0.91
CA THR A 74 -20.33 11.21 -1.52
C THR A 74 -20.78 12.58 -2.05
N ASP A 75 -21.26 12.61 -3.31
CA ASP A 75 -21.74 13.78 -4.04
C ASP A 75 -20.71 14.93 -4.20
N LYS A 76 -19.42 14.68 -3.95
CA LYS A 76 -18.34 15.66 -4.14
C LYS A 76 -17.58 15.43 -5.44
N ALA A 77 -16.91 16.48 -5.93
CA ALA A 77 -16.00 16.37 -7.06
C ALA A 77 -14.72 15.65 -6.61
N VAL A 78 -14.36 14.57 -7.30
CA VAL A 78 -13.22 13.72 -6.98
C VAL A 78 -12.31 13.59 -8.18
N GLY A 79 -11.01 13.80 -7.97
CA GLY A 79 -9.98 13.52 -8.97
C GLY A 79 -9.30 12.17 -8.68
N VAL A 80 -9.16 11.34 -9.69
CA VAL A 80 -8.32 10.13 -9.65
C VAL A 80 -7.09 10.38 -10.52
N VAL A 81 -5.91 10.39 -9.93
CA VAL A 81 -4.66 10.58 -10.68
C VAL A 81 -4.04 9.23 -10.97
N GLY A 82 -4.05 8.81 -12.23
CA GLY A 82 -3.55 7.52 -12.67
C GLY A 82 -3.94 7.23 -14.11
N SER A 83 -3.54 6.05 -14.59
CA SER A 83 -3.88 5.59 -15.94
C SER A 83 -3.95 4.07 -15.99
N GLY A 84 -4.29 3.51 -17.15
CA GLY A 84 -4.44 2.07 -17.35
C GLY A 84 -5.48 1.45 -16.43
N SER A 85 -5.43 0.13 -16.29
CA SER A 85 -6.46 -0.63 -15.56
C SER A 85 -6.59 -0.25 -14.08
N LYS A 86 -5.52 0.25 -13.44
CA LYS A 86 -5.56 0.69 -12.03
C LYS A 86 -6.38 1.97 -11.89
N GLY A 87 -6.07 2.99 -12.70
CA GLY A 87 -6.82 4.26 -12.70
C GLY A 87 -8.29 4.06 -13.04
N VAL A 88 -8.59 3.23 -14.03
CA VAL A 88 -9.96 2.92 -14.44
C VAL A 88 -10.74 2.25 -13.31
N LYS A 89 -10.19 1.20 -12.70
CA LYS A 89 -10.86 0.48 -11.59
C LYS A 89 -11.17 1.39 -10.41
N GLU A 90 -10.24 2.27 -10.06
CA GLU A 90 -10.42 3.19 -8.95
C GLU A 90 -11.46 4.28 -9.26
N ALA A 91 -11.43 4.83 -10.47
CA ALA A 91 -12.44 5.80 -10.92
C ALA A 91 -13.85 5.18 -10.96
N LEU A 92 -14.00 3.96 -11.49
CA LEU A 92 -15.26 3.22 -11.50
C LEU A 92 -15.74 2.90 -10.08
N PHE A 93 -14.85 2.56 -9.16
CA PHE A 93 -15.21 2.32 -7.76
C PHE A 93 -15.76 3.59 -7.10
N LEU A 94 -15.08 4.72 -7.26
CA LEU A 94 -15.51 6.01 -6.71
C LEU A 94 -16.83 6.50 -7.32
N ARG A 95 -17.15 6.07 -8.53
CA ARG A 95 -18.44 6.35 -9.19
C ARG A 95 -19.64 5.82 -8.39
N SER A 96 -19.42 4.86 -7.48
CA SER A 96 -20.45 4.36 -6.56
C SER A 96 -20.87 5.40 -5.51
N TYR A 97 -20.06 6.41 -5.27
CA TYR A 97 -20.29 7.44 -4.24
C TYR A 97 -20.61 8.81 -4.82
N THR A 98 -20.14 9.13 -6.04
CA THR A 98 -20.36 10.42 -6.66
C THR A 98 -20.39 10.30 -8.19
N ASP A 99 -21.21 11.14 -8.84
CA ASP A 99 -21.24 11.27 -10.30
C ASP A 99 -20.19 12.23 -10.86
N ARG A 100 -19.41 12.87 -9.99
CA ARG A 100 -18.41 13.91 -10.32
C ARG A 100 -16.99 13.39 -10.19
N VAL A 101 -16.70 12.28 -10.92
CA VAL A 101 -15.37 11.67 -10.97
C VAL A 101 -14.64 12.10 -12.23
N THR A 102 -13.39 12.52 -12.07
CA THR A 102 -12.49 12.83 -13.19
C THR A 102 -11.25 11.96 -13.08
N LEU A 103 -10.93 11.18 -14.11
CA LEU A 103 -9.68 10.44 -14.23
C LEU A 103 -8.64 11.32 -14.94
N ILE A 104 -7.48 11.52 -14.32
CA ILE A 104 -6.44 12.44 -14.78
C ILE A 104 -5.14 11.65 -14.96
N ALA A 105 -4.50 11.76 -16.12
CA ALA A 105 -3.23 11.11 -16.35
C ALA A 105 -2.13 11.71 -15.46
N ASN A 106 -1.33 10.85 -14.82
CA ASN A 106 -0.12 11.28 -14.11
C ASN A 106 0.97 11.71 -15.12
N GLU A 107 1.06 11.02 -16.25
CA GLU A 107 1.92 11.33 -17.37
C GLU A 107 1.20 12.23 -18.40
N ALA A 108 1.88 12.60 -19.48
CA ALA A 108 1.34 13.52 -20.50
C ALA A 108 0.02 13.03 -21.10
N VAL A 109 -0.10 11.75 -21.37
CA VAL A 109 -1.30 11.13 -21.96
C VAL A 109 -1.69 9.87 -21.19
N HIS A 110 -2.96 9.50 -21.29
CA HIS A 110 -3.46 8.26 -20.73
C HIS A 110 -3.01 7.02 -21.53
N ASP A 111 -2.56 6.00 -20.79
CA ASP A 111 -2.44 4.63 -21.28
C ASP A 111 -3.77 3.90 -21.05
N LEU A 112 -4.75 4.12 -21.94
CA LEU A 112 -6.08 3.55 -21.87
C LEU A 112 -6.44 2.85 -23.19
N SER A 113 -6.86 1.60 -23.09
CA SER A 113 -7.45 0.86 -24.22
C SER A 113 -8.80 1.47 -24.66
N ALA A 114 -9.26 1.09 -25.84
CA ALA A 114 -10.57 1.52 -26.35
C ALA A 114 -11.71 1.05 -25.42
N ASP A 115 -11.62 -0.17 -24.89
CA ASP A 115 -12.61 -0.74 -23.97
C ASP A 115 -12.65 0.04 -22.64
N GLU A 116 -11.49 0.40 -22.09
CA GLU A 116 -11.41 1.19 -20.85
C GLU A 116 -11.99 2.60 -21.06
N ARG A 117 -11.73 3.23 -22.21
CA ARG A 117 -12.35 4.53 -22.56
C ARG A 117 -13.86 4.40 -22.71
N GLY A 118 -14.36 3.30 -23.33
CA GLY A 118 -15.79 3.01 -23.43
C GLY A 118 -16.44 2.87 -22.06
N GLN A 119 -15.84 2.10 -21.14
CA GLN A 119 -16.35 1.94 -19.77
C GLN A 119 -16.41 3.28 -19.03
N LEU A 120 -15.36 4.10 -19.11
CA LEU A 120 -15.36 5.42 -18.46
C LEU A 120 -16.47 6.33 -19.00
N ALA A 121 -16.69 6.33 -20.33
CA ALA A 121 -17.73 7.11 -20.98
C ALA A 121 -19.14 6.64 -20.58
N ASP A 122 -19.39 5.33 -20.52
CA ASP A 122 -20.67 4.73 -20.12
C ASP A 122 -21.05 5.12 -18.68
N PHE A 123 -20.06 5.30 -17.82
CA PHE A 123 -20.25 5.75 -16.44
C PHE A 123 -20.19 7.28 -16.26
N GLY A 124 -20.01 8.04 -17.34
CA GLY A 124 -19.95 9.51 -17.32
C GLY A 124 -18.73 10.05 -16.59
N ILE A 125 -17.61 9.30 -16.57
CA ILE A 125 -16.36 9.71 -15.96
C ILE A 125 -15.59 10.58 -16.95
N GLU A 126 -15.27 11.82 -16.55
CA GLU A 126 -14.42 12.71 -17.34
C GLU A 126 -12.98 12.17 -17.38
N VAL A 127 -12.35 12.23 -18.55
CA VAL A 127 -10.95 11.81 -18.74
C VAL A 127 -10.13 13.02 -19.19
N LEU A 128 -9.11 13.36 -18.42
CA LEU A 128 -8.20 14.48 -18.72
C LEU A 128 -6.78 13.96 -18.91
N ASP A 129 -6.17 14.34 -20.02
CA ASP A 129 -4.74 14.15 -20.23
C ASP A 129 -3.93 15.01 -19.24
N GLY A 130 -2.72 14.56 -18.92
CA GLY A 130 -1.83 15.18 -17.98
C GLY A 130 -0.75 16.07 -18.61
N PRO A 131 0.42 16.18 -17.97
CA PRO A 131 0.67 15.61 -16.64
C PRO A 131 -0.08 16.36 -15.53
N ALA A 132 -0.45 15.63 -14.46
CA ALA A 132 -1.01 16.23 -13.26
C ALA A 132 0.11 16.91 -12.46
N VAL A 133 0.13 18.24 -12.41
CA VAL A 133 1.19 19.03 -11.80
C VAL A 133 0.65 20.20 -10.98
N ASP A 134 1.54 20.92 -10.29
CA ASP A 134 1.25 22.18 -9.57
C ASP A 134 0.05 22.05 -8.62
N PHE A 135 0.16 21.05 -7.73
CA PHE A 135 -0.83 20.82 -6.68
C PHE A 135 -0.86 21.98 -5.68
N ARG A 136 -2.06 22.43 -5.29
CA ARG A 136 -2.24 23.52 -4.31
C ARG A 136 -3.42 23.23 -3.40
N SER A 137 -3.26 23.61 -2.13
CA SER A 137 -4.38 23.63 -1.19
C SER A 137 -5.28 24.83 -1.48
N GLU A 138 -6.57 24.58 -1.64
CA GLU A 138 -7.60 25.59 -1.86
C GLU A 138 -8.58 25.58 -0.68
N PRO A 139 -9.41 26.61 -0.49
CA PRO A 139 -10.40 26.64 0.60
C PRO A 139 -11.30 25.39 0.63
N ASP A 140 -11.72 24.90 -0.53
CA ASP A 140 -12.72 23.85 -0.72
C ASP A 140 -12.11 22.53 -1.25
N GLY A 141 -10.77 22.38 -1.29
CA GLY A 141 -10.18 21.13 -1.74
C GLY A 141 -8.71 21.19 -2.06
N LEU A 142 -8.30 20.32 -2.95
CA LEU A 142 -6.98 20.24 -3.53
C LEU A 142 -7.07 20.50 -5.03
N SER A 143 -6.32 21.45 -5.56
CA SER A 143 -6.27 21.73 -6.98
C SER A 143 -5.01 21.16 -7.61
N LEU A 144 -5.08 20.87 -8.91
CA LEU A 144 -3.97 20.51 -9.77
C LEU A 144 -4.12 21.21 -11.13
N SER A 145 -3.04 21.28 -11.88
CA SER A 145 -3.01 21.79 -13.26
C SER A 145 -2.71 20.68 -14.24
N THR A 146 -3.35 20.74 -15.41
CA THR A 146 -3.03 19.96 -16.61
C THR A 146 -2.93 20.90 -17.82
N ALA A 147 -2.67 20.39 -19.01
CA ALA A 147 -2.75 21.17 -20.24
C ALA A 147 -4.14 21.81 -20.48
N ALA A 148 -5.21 21.19 -19.95
CA ALA A 148 -6.59 21.70 -20.02
C ALA A 148 -6.91 22.78 -18.96
N GLY A 149 -5.92 23.17 -18.14
CA GLY A 149 -6.05 24.19 -17.10
C GLY A 149 -6.11 23.59 -15.67
N ARG A 150 -6.41 24.48 -14.72
CA ARG A 150 -6.51 24.13 -13.30
C ARG A 150 -7.88 23.56 -12.96
N ARG A 151 -7.89 22.51 -12.12
CA ARG A 151 -9.11 21.90 -11.58
C ARG A 151 -8.98 21.76 -10.06
N THR A 152 -10.08 21.96 -9.35
CA THR A 152 -10.17 21.75 -7.89
C THR A 152 -11.12 20.60 -7.59
N PHE A 153 -10.69 19.73 -6.68
CA PHE A 153 -11.42 18.56 -6.23
C PHE A 153 -11.55 18.58 -4.71
N ALA A 154 -12.66 18.08 -4.20
CA ALA A 154 -12.82 17.92 -2.74
C ALA A 154 -11.77 16.94 -2.19
N SER A 155 -11.47 15.88 -2.96
CA SER A 155 -10.39 14.95 -2.68
C SER A 155 -9.76 14.44 -3.97
N ILE A 156 -8.48 14.10 -3.90
CA ILE A 156 -7.72 13.45 -4.98
C ILE A 156 -7.25 12.09 -4.49
N TYR A 157 -7.44 11.05 -5.32
CA TYR A 157 -6.98 9.69 -5.11
C TYR A 157 -5.86 9.35 -6.09
N PRO A 158 -4.60 9.16 -5.66
CA PRO A 158 -3.53 8.65 -6.51
C PRO A 158 -3.70 7.15 -6.74
N ALA A 159 -4.13 6.76 -7.93
CA ALA A 159 -4.23 5.36 -8.40
C ALA A 159 -2.92 4.88 -9.03
N LEU A 160 -1.79 5.17 -8.37
CA LEU A 160 -0.43 4.90 -8.88
C LEU A 160 0.15 3.58 -8.36
N GLY A 161 -0.57 2.90 -7.46
CA GLY A 161 -0.14 1.66 -6.82
C GLY A 161 0.77 1.90 -5.62
N SER A 162 1.36 0.82 -5.15
CA SER A 162 2.24 0.80 -3.97
C SER A 162 3.46 -0.07 -4.21
N ASP A 163 4.50 0.12 -3.41
CA ASP A 163 5.72 -0.68 -3.40
C ASP A 163 5.78 -1.49 -2.11
N ALA A 164 5.76 -2.82 -2.22
CA ALA A 164 5.87 -3.70 -1.07
C ALA A 164 7.28 -3.62 -0.46
N ARG A 165 7.37 -3.42 0.86
CA ARG A 165 8.65 -3.34 1.58
C ARG A 165 9.21 -4.74 1.85
N SER A 166 9.41 -5.51 0.78
CA SER A 166 9.84 -6.92 0.81
C SER A 166 11.35 -7.14 0.69
N GLY A 167 12.16 -6.07 0.66
CA GLY A 167 13.60 -6.14 0.43
C GLY A 167 14.32 -7.10 1.38
N LEU A 168 13.97 -7.09 2.67
CA LEU A 168 14.54 -8.01 3.67
C LEU A 168 14.18 -9.47 3.39
N ALA A 169 12.97 -9.75 2.93
CA ALA A 169 12.56 -11.11 2.57
C ALA A 169 13.30 -11.61 1.32
N ARG A 170 13.41 -10.77 0.29
CA ARG A 170 14.17 -11.09 -0.93
C ARG A 170 15.64 -11.40 -0.63
N ALA A 171 16.27 -10.66 0.28
CA ALA A 171 17.65 -10.88 0.69
C ALA A 171 17.86 -12.26 1.35
N LEU A 172 16.83 -12.85 1.96
CA LEU A 172 16.82 -14.19 2.50
C LEU A 172 16.36 -15.26 1.50
N GLY A 173 16.08 -14.90 0.24
CA GLY A 173 15.64 -15.82 -0.80
C GLY A 173 14.14 -16.15 -0.76
N ALA A 174 13.33 -15.38 -0.05
CA ALA A 174 11.88 -15.55 -0.09
C ALA A 174 11.32 -15.16 -1.47
N GLU A 175 10.39 -15.95 -1.98
CA GLU A 175 9.68 -15.65 -3.22
C GLU A 175 8.75 -14.45 -3.05
N VAL A 176 8.69 -13.65 -4.11
CA VAL A 176 7.78 -12.51 -4.23
C VAL A 176 7.02 -12.57 -5.54
N THR A 177 5.92 -11.82 -5.64
CA THR A 177 5.19 -11.59 -6.89
C THR A 177 5.92 -10.58 -7.78
N ASP A 178 5.46 -10.42 -9.01
CA ASP A 178 5.99 -9.39 -9.93
C ASP A 178 5.81 -7.97 -9.36
N ASP A 179 4.72 -7.71 -8.63
CA ASP A 179 4.47 -6.46 -7.92
C ASP A 179 5.28 -6.33 -6.60
N GLY A 180 6.07 -7.33 -6.24
CA GLY A 180 6.98 -7.32 -5.10
C GLY A 180 6.39 -7.80 -3.77
N CYS A 181 5.13 -8.22 -3.70
CA CYS A 181 4.52 -8.76 -2.49
C CYS A 181 5.11 -10.13 -2.12
N ILE A 182 5.34 -10.37 -0.83
CA ILE A 182 5.88 -11.65 -0.35
C ILE A 182 4.83 -12.74 -0.54
N LYS A 183 5.24 -13.88 -1.14
CA LYS A 183 4.41 -15.09 -1.22
C LYS A 183 4.47 -15.85 0.09
N VAL A 184 3.30 -16.21 0.62
CA VAL A 184 3.15 -17.02 1.83
C VAL A 184 2.16 -18.15 1.61
N ASP A 185 2.28 -19.20 2.42
CA ASP A 185 1.27 -20.27 2.49
C ASP A 185 0.04 -19.83 3.35
N ALA A 186 -0.95 -20.70 3.47
CA ALA A 186 -2.14 -20.44 4.31
C ALA A 186 -1.82 -20.24 5.81
N HIS A 187 -0.60 -20.51 6.22
CA HIS A 187 -0.08 -20.37 7.57
C HIS A 187 0.87 -19.18 7.74
N GLN A 188 0.97 -18.30 6.74
CA GLN A 188 1.83 -17.12 6.70
C GLN A 188 3.35 -17.46 6.72
N ARG A 189 3.74 -18.68 6.34
CA ARG A 189 5.14 -19.04 6.11
C ARG A 189 5.58 -18.53 4.74
N THR A 190 6.74 -17.92 4.67
CA THR A 190 7.40 -17.63 3.38
C THR A 190 8.13 -18.87 2.86
N THR A 191 8.68 -18.80 1.64
CA THR A 191 9.54 -19.85 1.11
C THR A 191 10.94 -19.89 1.77
N ALA A 192 11.34 -18.80 2.46
CA ALA A 192 12.56 -18.77 3.25
C ALA A 192 12.33 -19.40 4.64
N PRO A 193 13.18 -20.35 5.10
CA PRO A 193 13.01 -21.00 6.39
C PRO A 193 13.01 -19.99 7.55
N ARG A 194 12.13 -20.20 8.55
CA ARG A 194 12.03 -19.39 9.76
C ARG A 194 11.56 -17.95 9.55
N LEU A 195 11.21 -17.60 8.31
CA LEU A 195 10.70 -16.29 7.93
C LEU A 195 9.19 -16.37 7.64
N TYR A 196 8.43 -15.51 8.28
CA TYR A 196 6.99 -15.36 8.13
C TYR A 196 6.69 -13.94 7.67
N ALA A 197 5.54 -13.72 7.06
CA ALA A 197 5.11 -12.39 6.68
C ALA A 197 3.59 -12.22 6.83
N ALA A 198 3.15 -11.01 7.16
CA ALA A 198 1.73 -10.66 7.31
C ALA A 198 1.48 -9.19 7.01
N GLY A 199 0.23 -8.83 6.70
CA GLY A 199 -0.19 -7.48 6.34
C GLY A 199 0.16 -7.12 4.91
N ASP A 200 0.12 -5.85 4.56
CA ASP A 200 0.18 -5.34 3.19
C ASP A 200 1.47 -5.70 2.43
N VAL A 201 2.52 -6.17 3.10
CA VAL A 201 3.72 -6.69 2.44
C VAL A 201 3.50 -8.04 1.76
N VAL A 202 2.40 -8.73 2.07
CA VAL A 202 2.01 -10.04 1.53
C VAL A 202 0.98 -9.84 0.42
N ILE A 203 0.94 -10.75 -0.55
CA ILE A 203 -0.14 -10.75 -1.53
C ILE A 203 -1.50 -10.89 -0.83
N GLY A 204 -2.42 -9.98 -1.12
CA GLY A 204 -3.75 -10.01 -0.51
C GLY A 204 -4.47 -8.66 -0.57
N LEU A 205 -5.30 -8.43 0.42
CA LEU A 205 -6.08 -7.21 0.57
C LEU A 205 -5.39 -6.27 1.57
N ASP A 206 -5.05 -5.07 1.12
CA ASP A 206 -4.42 -4.02 1.93
C ASP A 206 -5.45 -3.35 2.85
N GLN A 207 -5.83 -4.08 3.91
CA GLN A 207 -6.82 -3.65 4.90
C GLN A 207 -6.39 -4.06 6.31
N ILE A 208 -6.65 -3.18 7.29
CA ILE A 208 -6.30 -3.42 8.70
C ILE A 208 -6.88 -4.73 9.22
N SER A 209 -8.15 -5.02 8.90
CA SER A 209 -8.82 -6.26 9.33
C SER A 209 -8.14 -7.51 8.76
N HIS A 210 -7.70 -7.45 7.50
CA HIS A 210 -6.96 -8.53 6.86
C HIS A 210 -5.58 -8.73 7.50
N ALA A 211 -4.83 -7.65 7.69
CA ALA A 211 -3.52 -7.67 8.36
C ALA A 211 -3.61 -8.25 9.79
N MET A 212 -4.65 -7.88 10.56
CA MET A 212 -4.90 -8.43 11.89
C MET A 212 -5.19 -9.94 11.86
N GLY A 213 -6.00 -10.41 10.91
CA GLY A 213 -6.27 -11.82 10.71
C GLY A 213 -5.01 -12.61 10.38
N GLN A 214 -4.23 -12.14 9.44
CA GLN A 214 -2.94 -12.75 9.06
C GLN A 214 -1.95 -12.77 10.24
N ALA A 215 -1.88 -11.69 11.02
CA ALA A 215 -1.01 -11.62 12.20
C ALA A 215 -1.37 -12.70 13.24
N GLY A 216 -2.67 -12.96 13.47
CA GLY A 216 -3.14 -14.03 14.34
C GLY A 216 -2.73 -15.41 13.82
N VAL A 217 -2.88 -15.67 12.53
CA VAL A 217 -2.44 -16.91 11.88
C VAL A 217 -0.93 -17.08 12.02
N ALA A 218 -0.15 -16.05 11.66
CA ALA A 218 1.31 -16.08 11.74
C ALA A 218 1.81 -16.38 13.17
N ALA A 219 1.26 -15.68 14.18
CA ALA A 219 1.67 -15.86 15.57
C ALA A 219 1.39 -17.29 16.07
N THR A 220 0.23 -17.85 15.71
CA THR A 220 -0.14 -19.22 16.05
C THR A 220 0.77 -20.23 15.35
N THR A 221 1.05 -20.01 14.08
CA THR A 221 1.92 -20.88 13.29
C THR A 221 3.35 -20.86 13.83
N ILE A 222 3.92 -19.68 14.07
CA ILE A 222 5.26 -19.53 14.66
C ILE A 222 5.36 -20.30 15.98
N ARG A 223 4.39 -20.12 16.87
CA ARG A 223 4.36 -20.84 18.14
C ARG A 223 4.35 -22.36 17.96
N ASN A 224 3.54 -22.86 17.03
CA ASN A 224 3.42 -24.29 16.79
C ASN A 224 4.69 -24.87 16.15
N ASP A 225 5.27 -24.18 15.16
CA ASP A 225 6.51 -24.60 14.53
C ASP A 225 7.67 -24.63 15.51
N LEU A 226 7.80 -23.62 16.38
CA LEU A 226 8.79 -23.60 17.45
C LEU A 226 8.59 -24.74 18.48
N ALA A 227 7.36 -25.13 18.76
CA ALA A 227 7.05 -26.23 19.68
C ALA A 227 7.43 -27.61 19.10
N LEU A 228 7.44 -27.76 17.77
CA LEU A 228 7.92 -28.99 17.10
C LEU A 228 9.44 -29.17 17.25
N GLU A 229 10.22 -28.07 17.30
CA GLU A 229 11.67 -28.13 17.49
C GLU A 229 12.07 -28.42 18.94
N ALA A 230 11.37 -27.78 19.89
CA ALA A 230 11.56 -27.96 21.31
C ALA A 230 10.29 -27.61 22.09
N PRO A 231 9.85 -28.44 23.05
CA PRO A 231 8.68 -28.13 23.84
C PRO A 231 8.78 -26.76 24.52
N LEU A 232 7.78 -25.91 24.30
CA LEU A 232 7.69 -24.58 24.95
C LEU A 232 7.21 -24.80 26.41
N ARG A 233 8.15 -24.79 27.33
CA ARG A 233 7.91 -24.92 28.78
C ARG A 233 8.17 -23.58 29.47
N ARG A 234 7.40 -23.32 30.54
CA ARG A 234 7.71 -22.23 31.48
C ARG A 234 8.75 -22.71 32.51
#